data_eb00ace485b0d73b280657aa3fcb4f70
#
_entry.id   eb00ace485b0d73b280657aa3fcb4f70
#
_cell.length_a   1.000
_cell.length_b   1.000
_cell.length_c   1.000
_cell.angle_alpha   90.00
_cell.angle_beta   90.00
_cell.angle_gamma   90.00
#
_symmetry.space_group_name_H-M   'P 1'
#
loop_
_entity.id
_entity.type
_entity.pdbx_description
1 polymer ?
#
loop_
_entity_poly.entity_id
_entity_poly.type
_entity_poly.pdbx_seq_one_letter_code
_entity_poly.pdbx_strand_id
1 'polypeptide(L)'
;ARSVMSAGEIPHIVGEVGIVMAMITLIYGFLMYLPQADLKRLLAYSTITQLSYIFIGLSLAALGSKLAFVAAIAYIFNHAFAKSLFFLVAGSLSYATGTRSMPRLQGIMRTMPVVGTGFGIAALAIAGVPPFNGFFSKFPLFAAGFDLGQEYSWVTWLMVIALIESTATFVWLLYKFGQCVIGKPSEDVQNAQP
;
A
#
# COMPACT_ATOMS: atom_id res chain seq x y z
N ALA A 1 9.39 2.27 -18.83
CA ALA A 1 9.54 0.79 -18.94
C ALA A 1 9.18 0.30 -20.34
N ARG A 2 7.97 0.60 -20.88
CA ARG A 2 7.57 0.14 -22.22
C ARG A 2 8.49 0.64 -23.35
N SER A 3 8.94 1.88 -23.31
CA SER A 3 9.88 2.43 -24.29
C SER A 3 11.25 1.74 -24.22
N VAL A 4 11.70 1.36 -23.05
CA VAL A 4 12.96 0.62 -22.86
C VAL A 4 12.80 -0.82 -23.35
N MET A 5 11.67 -1.48 -23.06
CA MET A 5 11.36 -2.83 -23.54
C MET A 5 11.20 -2.91 -25.07
N SER A 6 10.81 -1.81 -25.73
CA SER A 6 10.73 -1.74 -27.20
C SER A 6 12.04 -1.34 -27.88
N ALA A 7 13.00 -0.81 -27.13
CA ALA A 7 14.28 -0.31 -27.65
C ALA A 7 15.43 -1.35 -27.67
N GLY A 8 15.18 -2.57 -27.18
CA GLY A 8 16.16 -3.65 -27.13
C GLY A 8 15.97 -4.56 -25.92
N GLU A 9 16.74 -5.61 -25.85
CA GLU A 9 16.71 -6.52 -24.70
C GLU A 9 17.23 -5.82 -23.45
N ILE A 10 16.36 -5.72 -22.42
CA ILE A 10 16.80 -5.29 -21.11
C ILE A 10 17.63 -6.44 -20.53
N PRO A 11 18.88 -6.22 -20.12
CA PRO A 11 19.66 -7.27 -19.48
C PRO A 11 18.94 -7.82 -18.25
N HIS A 12 18.87 -9.14 -18.12
CA HIS A 12 18.21 -9.82 -16.97
C HIS A 12 18.72 -9.30 -15.62
N ILE A 13 20.00 -8.92 -15.53
CA ILE A 13 20.60 -8.34 -14.32
C ILE A 13 19.85 -7.09 -13.81
N VAL A 14 19.24 -6.32 -14.71
CA VAL A 14 18.45 -5.13 -14.32
C VAL A 14 17.19 -5.55 -13.55
N GLY A 15 16.53 -6.62 -13.98
CA GLY A 15 15.39 -7.21 -13.28
C GLY A 15 15.80 -7.78 -11.92
N GLU A 16 16.90 -8.53 -11.86
CA GLU A 16 17.41 -9.15 -10.64
C GLU A 16 17.80 -8.10 -9.59
N VAL A 17 18.61 -7.12 -9.97
CA VAL A 17 19.01 -6.02 -9.07
C VAL A 17 17.78 -5.22 -8.65
N GLY A 18 16.88 -4.93 -9.60
CA GLY A 18 15.66 -4.17 -9.35
C GLY A 18 14.76 -4.83 -8.30
N ILE A 19 14.53 -6.14 -8.39
CA ILE A 19 13.66 -6.84 -7.43
C ILE A 19 14.31 -6.91 -6.03
N VAL A 20 15.63 -7.11 -5.94
CA VAL A 20 16.36 -7.11 -4.66
C VAL A 20 16.27 -5.73 -4.00
N MET A 21 16.51 -4.64 -4.74
CA MET A 21 16.37 -3.28 -4.22
C MET A 21 14.94 -2.97 -3.78
N ALA A 22 13.95 -3.40 -4.56
CA ALA A 22 12.54 -3.23 -4.23
C ALA A 22 12.17 -4.00 -2.94
N MET A 23 12.69 -5.22 -2.75
CA MET A 23 12.47 -6.01 -1.53
C MET A 23 13.11 -5.37 -0.29
N ILE A 24 14.33 -4.85 -0.41
CA ILE A 24 14.98 -4.10 0.69
C ILE A 24 14.12 -2.89 1.07
N THR A 25 13.65 -2.14 0.08
CA THR A 25 12.80 -0.97 0.29
C THR A 25 11.44 -1.35 0.91
N LEU A 26 10.86 -2.47 0.49
CA LEU A 26 9.61 -3.01 1.04
C LEU A 26 9.77 -3.32 2.53
N ILE A 27 10.80 -4.07 2.89
CA ILE A 27 11.07 -4.47 4.28
C ILE A 27 11.37 -3.23 5.13
N TYR A 28 12.23 -2.34 4.66
CA TYR A 28 12.54 -1.09 5.36
C TYR A 28 11.28 -0.24 5.58
N GLY A 29 10.51 -0.02 4.54
CA GLY A 29 9.26 0.75 4.61
C GLY A 29 8.26 0.16 5.59
N PHE A 30 8.11 -1.17 5.60
CA PHE A 30 7.26 -1.89 6.53
C PHE A 30 7.71 -1.73 7.98
N LEU A 31 8.98 -1.93 8.27
CA LEU A 31 9.53 -1.77 9.63
C LEU A 31 9.35 -0.34 10.15
N MET A 32 9.50 0.66 9.29
CA MET A 32 9.30 2.07 9.66
C MET A 32 7.82 2.46 9.73
N TYR A 33 6.94 1.73 9.06
CA TYR A 33 5.48 1.92 9.10
C TYR A 33 4.87 1.53 10.44
N LEU A 34 5.31 0.43 11.05
CA LEU A 34 4.73 -0.15 12.26
C LEU A 34 4.70 0.80 13.48
N PRO A 35 5.80 1.52 13.84
CA PRO A 35 5.84 2.34 15.04
C PRO A 35 5.15 3.70 14.89
N GLN A 36 4.56 4.01 13.73
CA GLN A 36 4.02 5.35 13.49
C GLN A 36 2.73 5.61 14.28
N ALA A 37 2.75 6.70 15.03
CA ALA A 37 1.58 7.22 15.75
C ALA A 37 0.96 8.46 15.05
N ASP A 38 1.68 9.10 14.14
CA ASP A 38 1.21 10.22 13.31
C ASP A 38 0.60 9.68 12.02
N LEU A 39 -0.67 10.04 11.73
CA LEU A 39 -1.42 9.55 10.57
C LEU A 39 -0.73 9.91 9.24
N LYS A 40 -0.20 11.12 9.08
CA LYS A 40 0.47 11.53 7.83
C LYS A 40 1.80 10.79 7.64
N ARG A 41 2.56 10.58 8.72
CA ARG A 41 3.81 9.79 8.66
C ARG A 41 3.53 8.32 8.34
N LEU A 42 2.49 7.74 8.94
CA LEU A 42 2.04 6.39 8.62
C LEU A 42 1.71 6.27 7.12
N LEU A 43 0.98 7.24 6.57
CA LEU A 43 0.66 7.26 5.14
C LEU A 43 1.90 7.40 4.25
N ALA A 44 2.89 8.18 4.66
CA ALA A 44 4.15 8.34 3.92
C ALA A 44 4.93 7.02 3.85
N TYR A 45 5.14 6.33 4.98
CA TYR A 45 5.82 5.02 4.97
C TYR A 45 5.03 3.95 4.24
N SER A 46 3.71 3.95 4.37
CA SER A 46 2.88 3.04 3.59
C SER A 46 2.94 3.35 2.07
N THR A 47 3.25 4.59 1.67
CA THR A 47 3.53 4.89 0.26
C THR A 47 4.84 4.24 -0.19
N ILE A 48 5.90 4.28 0.62
CA ILE A 48 7.18 3.62 0.32
C ILE A 48 6.97 2.12 0.10
N THR A 49 6.24 1.44 1.00
CA THR A 49 5.95 0.01 0.83
C THR A 49 5.13 -0.29 -0.42
N GLN A 50 4.10 0.51 -0.70
CA GLN A 50 3.26 0.27 -1.88
C GLN A 50 4.00 0.56 -3.21
N LEU A 51 4.88 1.57 -3.25
CA LEU A 51 5.73 1.83 -4.42
C LEU A 51 6.71 0.67 -4.66
N SER A 52 7.19 0.01 -3.60
CA SER A 52 8.05 -1.17 -3.75
C SER A 52 7.36 -2.30 -4.51
N TYR A 53 6.04 -2.51 -4.33
CA TYR A 53 5.28 -3.48 -5.13
C TYR A 53 5.26 -3.12 -6.62
N ILE A 54 5.16 -1.83 -6.95
CA ILE A 54 5.24 -1.37 -8.34
C ILE A 54 6.61 -1.68 -8.92
N PHE A 55 7.68 -1.42 -8.15
CA PHE A 55 9.04 -1.75 -8.57
C PHE A 55 9.27 -3.26 -8.70
N ILE A 56 8.72 -4.09 -7.80
CA ILE A 56 8.75 -5.55 -7.95
C ILE A 56 8.10 -5.94 -9.28
N GLY A 57 6.91 -5.42 -9.59
CA GLY A 57 6.22 -5.71 -10.84
C GLY A 57 7.01 -5.30 -12.09
N LEU A 58 7.64 -4.13 -12.07
CA LEU A 58 8.49 -3.67 -13.18
C LEU A 58 9.76 -4.52 -13.30
N SER A 59 10.33 -4.98 -12.20
CA SER A 59 11.51 -5.85 -12.19
C SER A 59 11.18 -7.26 -12.71
N LEU A 60 10.02 -7.83 -12.31
CA LEU A 60 9.51 -9.08 -12.88
C LEU A 60 9.22 -8.96 -14.38
N ALA A 61 8.75 -7.78 -14.81
CA ALA A 61 8.54 -7.51 -16.23
C ALA A 61 9.88 -7.45 -17.01
N ALA A 62 10.94 -6.93 -16.41
CA ALA A 62 12.28 -6.94 -16.98
C ALA A 62 12.87 -8.36 -17.08
N LEU A 63 12.42 -9.28 -16.20
CA LEU A 63 12.73 -10.72 -16.29
C LEU A 63 11.84 -11.49 -17.28
N GLY A 64 10.93 -10.80 -17.99
CA GLY A 64 10.14 -11.36 -19.10
C GLY A 64 8.65 -11.51 -18.83
N SER A 65 8.15 -11.25 -17.62
CA SER A 65 6.72 -11.41 -17.31
C SER A 65 5.86 -10.25 -17.84
N LYS A 66 5.11 -10.49 -18.91
CA LYS A 66 4.14 -9.51 -19.45
C LYS A 66 3.01 -9.22 -18.44
N LEU A 67 2.58 -10.23 -17.69
CA LEU A 67 1.53 -10.09 -16.67
C LEU A 67 1.99 -9.14 -15.56
N ALA A 68 3.25 -9.26 -15.11
CA ALA A 68 3.82 -8.37 -14.11
C ALA A 68 3.85 -6.90 -14.58
N PHE A 69 4.15 -6.67 -15.87
CA PHE A 69 4.10 -5.31 -16.43
C PHE A 69 2.70 -4.71 -16.36
N VAL A 70 1.68 -5.45 -16.81
CA VAL A 70 0.28 -5.00 -16.76
C VAL A 70 -0.16 -4.76 -15.32
N ALA A 71 0.20 -5.68 -14.41
CA ALA A 71 -0.09 -5.56 -12.98
C ALA A 71 0.56 -4.31 -12.36
N ALA A 72 1.82 -4.02 -12.70
CA ALA A 72 2.52 -2.83 -12.22
C ALA A 72 1.84 -1.52 -12.68
N ILE A 73 1.44 -1.44 -13.95
CA ILE A 73 0.71 -0.28 -14.48
C ILE A 73 -0.65 -0.12 -13.80
N ALA A 74 -1.41 -1.22 -13.65
CA ALA A 74 -2.67 -1.21 -12.93
C ALA A 74 -2.47 -0.79 -11.45
N TYR A 75 -1.36 -1.19 -10.86
CA TYR A 75 -1.02 -0.84 -9.47
C TYR A 75 -0.75 0.66 -9.33
N ILE A 76 -0.01 1.29 -10.24
CA ILE A 76 0.22 2.74 -10.25
C ILE A 76 -1.12 3.48 -10.23
N PHE A 77 -2.04 3.09 -11.12
CA PHE A 77 -3.35 3.71 -11.24
C PHE A 77 -4.18 3.53 -9.94
N ASN A 78 -4.32 2.30 -9.48
CA ASN A 78 -5.11 1.98 -8.30
C ASN A 78 -4.54 2.63 -7.02
N HIS A 79 -3.21 2.64 -6.88
CA HIS A 79 -2.52 3.28 -5.77
C HIS A 79 -2.75 4.79 -5.75
N ALA A 80 -2.72 5.45 -6.90
CA ALA A 80 -2.96 6.88 -6.99
C ALA A 80 -4.34 7.26 -6.42
N PHE A 81 -5.41 6.55 -6.80
CA PHE A 81 -6.76 6.80 -6.28
C PHE A 81 -6.89 6.51 -4.78
N ALA A 82 -6.42 5.34 -4.35
CA ALA A 82 -6.51 4.95 -2.95
C ALA A 82 -5.74 5.90 -2.02
N LYS A 83 -4.55 6.33 -2.44
CA LYS A 83 -3.73 7.28 -1.69
C LYS A 83 -4.30 8.68 -1.68
N SER A 84 -4.82 9.16 -2.80
CA SER A 84 -5.48 10.46 -2.86
C SER A 84 -6.65 10.52 -1.86
N LEU A 85 -7.51 9.49 -1.85
CA LEU A 85 -8.59 9.41 -0.88
C LEU A 85 -8.05 9.41 0.56
N PHE A 86 -7.02 8.62 0.85
CA PHE A 86 -6.48 8.51 2.20
C PHE A 86 -5.84 9.81 2.68
N PHE A 87 -5.12 10.53 1.81
CA PHE A 87 -4.56 11.84 2.15
C PHE A 87 -5.63 12.92 2.32
N LEU A 88 -6.72 12.88 1.55
CA LEU A 88 -7.87 13.77 1.75
C LEU A 88 -8.53 13.52 3.10
N VAL A 89 -8.75 12.26 3.47
CA VAL A 89 -9.26 11.88 4.80
C VAL A 89 -8.33 12.37 5.91
N ALA A 90 -7.03 12.12 5.80
CA ALA A 90 -6.05 12.58 6.80
C ALA A 90 -5.97 14.12 6.88
N GLY A 91 -6.15 14.80 5.74
CA GLY A 91 -6.25 16.25 5.67
C GLY A 91 -7.48 16.78 6.39
N SER A 92 -8.65 16.23 6.09
CA SER A 92 -9.93 16.59 6.74
C SER A 92 -9.88 16.37 8.24
N LEU A 93 -9.37 15.21 8.70
CA LEU A 93 -9.21 14.92 10.13
C LEU A 93 -8.27 15.94 10.79
N SER A 94 -7.10 16.18 10.19
CA SER A 94 -6.13 17.14 10.74
C SER A 94 -6.68 18.57 10.80
N TYR A 95 -7.51 18.96 9.82
CA TYR A 95 -8.15 20.26 9.79
C TYR A 95 -9.23 20.40 10.87
N ALA A 96 -10.13 19.42 10.94
CA ALA A 96 -11.27 19.47 11.86
C ALA A 96 -10.88 19.31 13.34
N THR A 97 -9.86 18.49 13.63
CA THR A 97 -9.47 18.15 15.04
C THR A 97 -8.21 18.88 15.52
N GLY A 98 -7.49 19.58 14.63
CA GLY A 98 -6.21 20.20 14.96
C GLY A 98 -5.07 19.22 15.26
N THR A 99 -5.30 17.90 15.15
CA THR A 99 -4.31 16.86 15.49
C THR A 99 -4.10 15.85 14.37
N ARG A 100 -2.91 15.21 14.35
CA ARG A 100 -2.56 14.08 13.48
C ARG A 100 -2.23 12.82 14.28
N SER A 101 -2.27 12.92 15.60
CA SER A 101 -1.95 11.83 16.52
C SER A 101 -3.07 10.80 16.52
N MET A 102 -2.81 9.59 16.02
CA MET A 102 -3.81 8.52 15.90
C MET A 102 -4.43 8.12 17.24
N PRO A 103 -3.70 8.07 18.37
CA PRO A 103 -4.30 7.85 19.68
C PRO A 103 -5.35 8.91 20.08
N ARG A 104 -5.23 10.14 19.53
CA ARG A 104 -6.18 11.24 19.78
C ARG A 104 -7.33 11.29 18.76
N LEU A 105 -7.25 10.48 17.68
CA LEU A 105 -8.24 10.37 16.62
C LEU A 105 -9.06 9.08 16.84
N GLN A 106 -9.95 9.07 17.82
CA GLN A 106 -10.80 7.91 18.12
C GLN A 106 -12.29 8.24 17.93
N GLY A 107 -13.07 7.24 17.52
CA GLY A 107 -14.51 7.37 17.38
C GLY A 107 -14.99 8.27 16.24
N ILE A 108 -14.18 8.43 15.20
CA ILE A 108 -14.43 9.31 14.04
C ILE A 108 -15.80 9.03 13.41
N MET A 109 -16.24 7.78 13.37
CA MET A 109 -17.50 7.40 12.71
C MET A 109 -18.72 8.07 13.35
N ARG A 110 -18.66 8.44 14.63
CA ARG A 110 -19.80 9.04 15.34
C ARG A 110 -19.97 10.53 15.05
N THR A 111 -18.88 11.24 14.81
CA THR A 111 -18.88 12.71 14.63
C THR A 111 -18.70 13.09 13.16
N MET A 112 -17.89 12.32 12.42
CA MET A 112 -17.57 12.57 11.02
C MET A 112 -17.76 11.29 10.17
N PRO A 113 -19.00 10.81 9.98
CA PRO A 113 -19.26 9.50 9.35
C PRO A 113 -18.76 9.41 7.91
N VAL A 114 -18.81 10.50 7.15
CA VAL A 114 -18.29 10.53 5.77
C VAL A 114 -16.79 10.33 5.74
N VAL A 115 -16.05 11.02 6.62
CA VAL A 115 -14.59 10.90 6.76
C VAL A 115 -14.20 9.51 7.27
N GLY A 116 -14.95 8.97 8.25
CA GLY A 116 -14.73 7.62 8.79
C GLY A 116 -14.97 6.54 7.73
N THR A 117 -16.02 6.67 6.92
CA THR A 117 -16.29 5.75 5.80
C THR A 117 -15.19 5.86 4.74
N GLY A 118 -14.77 7.08 4.38
CA GLY A 118 -13.66 7.31 3.44
C GLY A 118 -12.36 6.68 3.95
N PHE A 119 -12.08 6.76 5.25
CA PHE A 119 -10.93 6.09 5.87
C PHE A 119 -11.00 4.56 5.68
N GLY A 120 -12.18 3.96 5.94
CA GLY A 120 -12.39 2.52 5.75
C GLY A 120 -12.17 2.08 4.30
N ILE A 121 -12.77 2.78 3.35
CA ILE A 121 -12.62 2.49 1.91
C ILE A 121 -11.15 2.59 1.49
N ALA A 122 -10.46 3.67 1.89
CA ALA A 122 -9.06 3.86 1.55
C ALA A 122 -8.17 2.78 2.17
N ALA A 123 -8.41 2.40 3.43
CA ALA A 123 -7.67 1.34 4.13
C ALA A 123 -7.83 -0.01 3.43
N LEU A 124 -9.06 -0.42 3.09
CA LEU A 124 -9.34 -1.67 2.41
C LEU A 124 -8.80 -1.68 0.96
N ALA A 125 -8.86 -0.54 0.27
CA ALA A 125 -8.31 -0.41 -1.08
C ALA A 125 -6.78 -0.57 -1.08
N ILE A 126 -6.06 0.09 -0.16
CA ILE A 126 -4.60 -0.03 -0.04
C ILE A 126 -4.19 -1.43 0.42
N ALA A 127 -4.95 -2.03 1.33
CA ALA A 127 -4.71 -3.40 1.77
C ALA A 127 -4.84 -4.43 0.64
N GLY A 128 -5.62 -4.12 -0.39
CA GLY A 128 -5.85 -5.02 -1.52
C GLY A 128 -6.90 -6.08 -1.24
N VAL A 129 -7.96 -5.70 -0.52
CA VAL A 129 -9.08 -6.60 -0.19
C VAL A 129 -10.15 -6.54 -1.29
N PRO A 130 -10.70 -7.68 -1.76
CA PRO A 130 -11.86 -7.67 -2.65
C PRO A 130 -13.08 -7.02 -1.96
N PRO A 131 -13.91 -6.23 -2.63
CA PRO A 131 -13.92 -5.92 -4.06
C PRO A 131 -13.15 -4.63 -4.43
N PHE A 132 -12.28 -4.13 -3.57
CA PHE A 132 -11.58 -2.86 -3.79
C PHE A 132 -10.52 -2.97 -4.89
N ASN A 133 -10.21 -1.82 -5.52
CA ASN A 133 -9.32 -1.72 -6.67
C ASN A 133 -7.90 -2.27 -6.42
N GLY A 134 -7.38 -2.15 -5.20
CA GLY A 134 -6.05 -2.66 -4.84
C GLY A 134 -5.89 -4.16 -5.06
N PHE A 135 -6.96 -4.95 -4.87
CA PHE A 135 -6.95 -6.39 -5.13
C PHE A 135 -6.64 -6.70 -6.60
N PHE A 136 -7.28 -5.98 -7.54
CA PHE A 136 -7.13 -6.22 -8.97
C PHE A 136 -5.75 -5.90 -9.54
N SER A 137 -4.89 -5.26 -8.76
CA SER A 137 -3.48 -5.03 -9.11
C SER A 137 -2.52 -5.90 -8.32
N LYS A 138 -2.77 -6.13 -7.03
CA LYS A 138 -1.94 -7.00 -6.19
C LYS A 138 -2.01 -8.46 -6.61
N PHE A 139 -3.20 -8.97 -6.84
CA PHE A 139 -3.39 -10.39 -7.19
C PHE A 139 -2.64 -10.79 -8.47
N PRO A 140 -2.79 -10.08 -9.62
CA PRO A 140 -2.02 -10.41 -10.82
C PRO A 140 -0.51 -10.25 -10.65
N LEU A 141 -0.06 -9.31 -9.79
CA LEU A 141 1.35 -9.12 -9.49
C LEU A 141 1.94 -10.34 -8.78
N PHE A 142 1.26 -10.85 -7.76
CA PHE A 142 1.67 -12.08 -7.07
C PHE A 142 1.60 -13.30 -8.00
N ALA A 143 0.51 -13.44 -8.78
CA ALA A 143 0.39 -14.51 -9.76
C ALA A 143 1.57 -14.52 -10.74
N ALA A 144 1.93 -13.36 -11.29
CA ALA A 144 3.08 -13.22 -12.19
C ALA A 144 4.42 -13.56 -11.52
N GLY A 145 4.59 -13.19 -10.25
CA GLY A 145 5.80 -13.50 -9.50
C GLY A 145 5.95 -14.99 -9.20
N PHE A 146 4.87 -15.66 -8.82
CA PHE A 146 4.88 -17.13 -8.58
C PHE A 146 5.03 -17.92 -9.88
N ASP A 147 4.47 -17.44 -11.00
CA ASP A 147 4.65 -18.04 -12.31
C ASP A 147 6.13 -17.98 -12.74
N LEU A 148 6.73 -16.81 -12.65
CA LEU A 148 8.17 -16.64 -12.94
C LEU A 148 9.06 -17.39 -11.94
N GLY A 149 8.59 -17.62 -10.75
CA GLY A 149 9.25 -18.40 -9.71
C GLY A 149 9.42 -19.88 -10.06
N GLN A 150 8.68 -20.41 -11.03
CA GLN A 150 8.88 -21.77 -11.54
C GLN A 150 10.19 -21.88 -12.34
N GLU A 151 10.60 -20.79 -12.99
CA GLU A 151 11.87 -20.70 -13.71
C GLU A 151 13.02 -20.23 -12.78
N TYR A 152 12.73 -19.24 -11.93
CA TYR A 152 13.68 -18.66 -10.98
C TYR A 152 13.26 -18.92 -9.54
N SER A 153 13.63 -20.04 -8.95
CA SER A 153 13.17 -20.47 -7.62
C SER A 153 13.40 -19.44 -6.50
N TRP A 154 14.44 -18.61 -6.59
CA TRP A 154 14.71 -17.53 -5.64
C TRP A 154 13.62 -16.42 -5.68
N VAL A 155 12.96 -16.20 -6.83
CA VAL A 155 11.84 -15.26 -6.97
C VAL A 155 10.66 -15.72 -6.14
N THR A 156 10.39 -17.03 -6.10
CA THR A 156 9.32 -17.60 -5.27
C THR A 156 9.47 -17.19 -3.81
N TRP A 157 10.67 -17.31 -3.25
CA TRP A 157 10.91 -16.93 -1.85
C TRP A 157 10.74 -15.44 -1.60
N LEU A 158 11.16 -14.59 -2.53
CA LEU A 158 10.91 -13.16 -2.44
C LEU A 158 9.41 -12.84 -2.48
N MET A 159 8.65 -13.52 -3.33
CA MET A 159 7.19 -13.35 -3.39
C MET A 159 6.48 -13.83 -2.13
N VAL A 160 6.97 -14.91 -1.50
CA VAL A 160 6.47 -15.35 -0.18
C VAL A 160 6.70 -14.28 0.89
N ILE A 161 7.89 -13.69 0.94
CA ILE A 161 8.21 -12.59 1.87
C ILE A 161 7.29 -11.39 1.61
N ALA A 162 7.11 -10.99 0.35
CA ALA A 162 6.22 -9.90 -0.02
C ALA A 162 4.75 -10.19 0.36
N LEU A 163 4.30 -11.44 0.23
CA LEU A 163 2.95 -11.85 0.62
C LEU A 163 2.75 -11.78 2.14
N ILE A 164 3.74 -12.20 2.91
CA ILE A 164 3.74 -12.09 4.38
C ILE A 164 3.68 -10.61 4.78
N GLU A 165 4.49 -9.74 4.17
CA GLU A 165 4.46 -8.30 4.40
C GLU A 165 3.08 -7.71 4.07
N SER A 166 2.52 -8.05 2.90
CA SER A 166 1.20 -7.56 2.48
C SER A 166 0.11 -7.94 3.48
N THR A 167 0.15 -9.16 4.01
CA THR A 167 -0.79 -9.65 5.02
C THR A 167 -0.58 -8.93 6.36
N ALA A 168 0.65 -8.75 6.78
CA ALA A 168 0.98 -8.04 8.02
C ALA A 168 0.57 -6.57 7.96
N THR A 169 0.81 -5.89 6.84
CA THR A 169 0.36 -4.51 6.59
C THR A 169 -1.18 -4.42 6.62
N PHE A 170 -1.88 -5.38 6.03
CA PHE A 170 -3.34 -5.44 6.08
C PHE A 170 -3.86 -5.53 7.51
N VAL A 171 -3.38 -6.50 8.29
CA VAL A 171 -3.80 -6.69 9.69
C VAL A 171 -3.51 -5.45 10.53
N TRP A 172 -2.31 -4.87 10.37
CA TRP A 172 -1.92 -3.66 11.08
C TRP A 172 -2.80 -2.45 10.72
N LEU A 173 -3.10 -2.27 9.43
CA LEU A 173 -3.94 -1.17 8.97
C LEU A 173 -5.39 -1.30 9.47
N LEU A 174 -5.95 -2.52 9.49
CA LEU A 174 -7.26 -2.77 10.07
C LEU A 174 -7.29 -2.51 11.58
N TYR A 175 -6.24 -2.89 12.29
CA TYR A 175 -6.11 -2.60 13.71
C TYR A 175 -6.13 -1.08 13.96
N LYS A 176 -5.33 -0.32 13.20
CA LYS A 176 -5.29 1.15 13.29
C LYS A 176 -6.61 1.80 12.88
N PHE A 177 -7.24 1.29 11.83
CA PHE A 177 -8.57 1.71 11.42
C PHE A 177 -9.58 1.49 12.55
N GLY A 178 -9.60 0.31 13.15
CA GLY A 178 -10.48 0.00 14.28
C GLY A 178 -10.27 0.97 15.46
N GLN A 179 -9.03 1.28 15.80
CA GLN A 179 -8.71 2.23 16.87
C GLN A 179 -9.21 3.65 16.58
N CYS A 180 -9.03 4.14 15.34
CA CYS A 180 -9.39 5.52 14.98
C CYS A 180 -10.88 5.69 14.70
N VAL A 181 -11.51 4.72 14.03
CA VAL A 181 -12.86 4.90 13.49
C VAL A 181 -13.94 4.43 14.45
N ILE A 182 -13.68 3.31 15.15
CA ILE A 182 -14.64 2.67 16.05
C ILE A 182 -14.39 3.11 17.49
N GLY A 183 -15.44 3.16 18.28
CA GLY A 183 -15.33 3.43 19.71
C GLY A 183 -15.97 4.75 20.15
N LYS A 184 -15.60 5.20 21.34
CA LYS A 184 -16.05 6.49 21.87
C LYS A 184 -15.18 7.61 21.29
N PRO A 185 -15.78 8.72 20.83
CA PRO A 185 -15.02 9.85 20.34
C PRO A 185 -14.08 10.41 21.43
N SER A 186 -12.83 10.66 21.04
CA SER A 186 -11.88 11.40 21.88
C SER A 186 -12.30 12.87 21.99
N GLU A 187 -11.74 13.60 22.96
CA GLU A 187 -12.06 15.02 23.18
C GLU A 187 -11.82 15.85 21.90
N ASP A 188 -10.70 15.61 21.21
CA ASP A 188 -10.39 16.30 19.95
C ASP A 188 -11.43 16.02 18.86
N VAL A 189 -11.93 14.79 18.79
CA VAL A 189 -12.95 14.40 17.81
C VAL A 189 -14.35 14.90 18.22
N GLN A 190 -14.66 14.99 19.52
CA GLN A 190 -15.92 15.58 19.99
C GLN A 190 -15.98 17.09 19.71
N ASN A 191 -14.87 17.78 19.88
CA ASN A 191 -14.76 19.23 19.68
C ASN A 191 -14.44 19.61 18.22
N ALA A 192 -14.34 18.62 17.32
CA ALA A 192 -14.06 18.87 15.92
C ALA A 192 -15.15 19.77 15.29
N GLN A 193 -14.71 20.77 14.55
CA GLN A 193 -15.58 21.62 13.74
C GLN A 193 -15.51 21.05 12.30
N PRO A 194 -16.54 20.33 11.82
CA PRO A 194 -16.57 19.76 10.48
C PRO A 194 -16.73 20.82 9.39
#